data_c5587bdbf4c2cdd1f0d0f1fc53589fe0
#
_entry.id   c5587bdbf4c2cdd1f0d0f1fc53589fe0
#
_cell.length_a   1.000
_cell.length_b   1.000
_cell.length_c   1.000
_cell.angle_alpha   90.00
_cell.angle_beta   90.00
_cell.angle_gamma   90.00
#
_symmetry.space_group_name_H-M   'P 1'
#
loop_
_entity.id
_entity.type
_entity.pdbx_description
1 polymer ?
#
loop_
_entity_poly.entity_id
_entity_poly.type
_entity_poly.pdbx_seq_one_letter_code
_entity_poly.pdbx_strand_id
1 'polypeptide(L)'
;VHDPTSPDRPGSPPPMPPLFDRQFALDPYPAYAWLREHAPVRRTRLPSGVEAWLVTRYADAREALADPRLSKDPRRHGEQDTHGKGKVGIPGERSANLMTHLLNIDPPDHTRLRRLVSTAFTPRRVAAFAPRVRELADGLIDSFAPRGEADLIHEYAFPLPIYAICDMLGVPQEDQEDFRTWAGMMIHQPGSPRGGVGRAVKRMRGYLAELIHRKRTEADTAEGAGDLISGLIRASDHGEHLTENEAAAMAFILLFAGFETTVNLIGNGTFALLRHPEQRAALQRAVAEGDEKLLGGAVEELLRYDGPVELATWRFATRDLLLGGQRVREGEAVLVVLAAADRDPAKFAAPDTLDLARQDNQHLGYGHGIHYCLGAPLARLEGRTALAALLHRLPDLRLAADPGTLHRRGGLIMRGLRTLPVEFTPAEADDLHGGPV
;
A
#
# COMPACT_ATOMS: atom_id res chain seq x y z
N VAL A 1 -43.08 -1.07 -16.53
CA VAL A 1 -43.45 0.23 -17.12
C VAL A 1 -42.86 1.29 -16.21
N HIS A 2 -41.71 1.84 -16.58
CA HIS A 2 -41.11 2.99 -15.91
C HIS A 2 -41.74 4.25 -16.49
N ASP A 3 -42.38 5.03 -15.64
CA ASP A 3 -42.89 6.37 -15.98
C ASP A 3 -41.71 7.37 -15.85
N PRO A 4 -41.29 8.03 -16.93
CA PRO A 4 -40.14 8.94 -16.90
C PRO A 4 -40.49 10.37 -16.44
N THR A 5 -41.66 10.61 -15.86
CA THR A 5 -42.17 11.97 -15.57
C THR A 5 -42.54 12.22 -14.10
N SER A 6 -41.87 11.56 -13.13
CA SER A 6 -42.06 11.92 -11.72
C SER A 6 -41.14 13.06 -11.32
N PRO A 7 -41.64 14.25 -10.94
CA PRO A 7 -40.79 15.36 -10.51
C PRO A 7 -40.10 15.00 -9.21
N ASP A 8 -38.81 15.34 -9.12
CA ASP A 8 -37.95 15.20 -7.93
C ASP A 8 -38.72 15.69 -6.68
N ARG A 9 -38.86 14.80 -5.69
CA ARG A 9 -39.42 15.19 -4.38
C ARG A 9 -38.43 16.17 -3.75
N PRO A 10 -38.88 17.38 -3.29
CA PRO A 10 -38.03 18.27 -2.55
C PRO A 10 -37.44 17.55 -1.33
N GLY A 11 -36.07 17.44 -1.27
CA GLY A 11 -35.38 16.73 -0.21
C GLY A 11 -34.77 15.36 -0.58
N SER A 12 -34.96 14.87 -1.81
CA SER A 12 -34.21 13.69 -2.26
C SER A 12 -32.72 14.05 -2.48
N PRO A 13 -31.76 13.21 -2.05
CA PRO A 13 -30.37 13.45 -2.32
C PRO A 13 -30.10 13.47 -3.84
N PRO A 14 -29.09 14.20 -4.31
CA PRO A 14 -28.70 14.18 -5.71
C PRO A 14 -28.38 12.74 -6.15
N PRO A 15 -28.47 12.43 -7.45
CA PRO A 15 -28.17 11.10 -7.94
C PRO A 15 -26.71 10.72 -7.57
N MET A 16 -26.53 9.48 -7.13
CA MET A 16 -25.20 8.96 -6.77
C MET A 16 -24.31 8.93 -8.00
N PRO A 17 -23.07 9.49 -7.93
CA PRO A 17 -22.10 9.34 -8.99
C PRO A 17 -21.81 7.86 -9.25
N PRO A 18 -21.53 7.47 -10.50
CA PRO A 18 -21.17 6.09 -10.82
C PRO A 18 -19.95 5.64 -10.04
N LEU A 19 -19.97 4.38 -9.56
CA LEU A 19 -18.83 3.74 -8.92
C LEU A 19 -18.13 2.82 -9.92
N PHE A 20 -16.80 2.76 -9.83
CA PHE A 20 -15.94 1.83 -10.57
C PHE A 20 -15.93 2.01 -12.09
N ASP A 21 -16.40 3.13 -12.60
CA ASP A 21 -16.25 3.53 -14.00
C ASP A 21 -14.88 4.21 -14.24
N ARG A 22 -14.66 4.67 -15.47
CA ARG A 22 -13.41 5.35 -15.85
C ARG A 22 -13.18 6.65 -15.10
N GLN A 23 -14.25 7.44 -14.87
CA GLN A 23 -14.14 8.71 -14.15
C GLN A 23 -13.84 8.48 -12.68
N PHE A 24 -14.51 7.52 -12.06
CA PHE A 24 -14.21 7.08 -10.70
C PHE A 24 -12.76 6.60 -10.55
N ALA A 25 -12.23 5.85 -11.51
CA ALA A 25 -10.84 5.39 -11.46
C ALA A 25 -9.82 6.56 -11.49
N LEU A 26 -10.14 7.65 -12.16
CA LEU A 26 -9.31 8.86 -12.19
C LEU A 26 -9.44 9.66 -10.89
N ASP A 27 -10.68 9.93 -10.47
CA ASP A 27 -11.01 10.71 -9.27
C ASP A 27 -12.23 10.12 -8.54
N PRO A 28 -12.04 9.29 -7.51
CA PRO A 28 -13.13 8.66 -6.76
C PRO A 28 -13.73 9.60 -5.69
N TYR A 29 -13.05 10.69 -5.36
CA TYR A 29 -13.40 11.53 -4.20
C TYR A 29 -14.78 12.16 -4.25
N PRO A 30 -15.30 12.64 -5.39
CA PRO A 30 -16.70 13.11 -5.49
C PRO A 30 -17.72 12.03 -5.12
N ALA A 31 -17.50 10.79 -5.59
CA ALA A 31 -18.37 9.67 -5.26
C ALA A 31 -18.26 9.27 -3.78
N TYR A 32 -17.06 9.31 -3.23
CA TYR A 32 -16.82 9.06 -1.80
C TYR A 32 -17.43 10.14 -0.92
N ALA A 33 -17.37 11.42 -1.31
CA ALA A 33 -18.04 12.50 -0.61
C ALA A 33 -19.57 12.27 -0.56
N TRP A 34 -20.16 11.91 -1.70
CA TRP A 34 -21.59 11.58 -1.77
C TRP A 34 -21.94 10.39 -0.85
N LEU A 35 -21.13 9.32 -0.86
CA LEU A 35 -21.35 8.15 0.00
C LEU A 35 -21.26 8.52 1.49
N ARG A 36 -20.26 9.28 1.90
CA ARG A 36 -20.12 9.73 3.31
C ARG A 36 -21.33 10.50 3.78
N GLU A 37 -21.88 11.35 2.94
CA GLU A 37 -23.00 12.22 3.31
C GLU A 37 -24.33 11.45 3.33
N HIS A 38 -24.62 10.65 2.30
CA HIS A 38 -25.96 10.11 2.06
C HIS A 38 -26.10 8.61 2.34
N ALA A 39 -25.02 7.84 2.24
CA ALA A 39 -25.04 6.37 2.42
C ALA A 39 -23.68 5.85 2.95
N PRO A 40 -23.28 6.25 4.18
CA PRO A 40 -21.93 6.01 4.70
C PRO A 40 -21.56 4.53 4.86
N VAL A 41 -22.54 3.67 5.05
CA VAL A 41 -22.41 2.21 5.02
C VAL A 41 -23.41 1.69 3.98
N ARG A 42 -22.89 1.23 2.84
CA ARG A 42 -23.70 0.87 1.69
C ARG A 42 -23.31 -0.47 1.09
N ARG A 43 -24.31 -1.35 0.91
CA ARG A 43 -24.13 -2.58 0.13
C ARG A 43 -23.99 -2.25 -1.36
N THR A 44 -22.93 -2.73 -1.98
CA THR A 44 -22.54 -2.38 -3.35
C THR A 44 -22.05 -3.62 -4.08
N ARG A 45 -22.41 -3.76 -5.34
CA ARG A 45 -21.85 -4.78 -6.23
C ARG A 45 -20.54 -4.27 -6.83
N LEU A 46 -19.46 -5.00 -6.58
CA LEU A 46 -18.12 -4.70 -7.09
C LEU A 46 -17.97 -5.13 -8.56
N PRO A 47 -16.96 -4.62 -9.28
CA PRO A 47 -16.68 -5.04 -10.67
C PRO A 47 -16.44 -6.54 -10.84
N SER A 48 -15.98 -7.21 -9.79
CA SER A 48 -15.81 -8.67 -9.74
C SER A 48 -17.13 -9.45 -9.67
N GLY A 49 -18.26 -8.78 -9.45
CA GLY A 49 -19.56 -9.37 -9.20
C GLY A 49 -19.85 -9.67 -7.73
N VAL A 50 -18.83 -9.59 -6.85
CA VAL A 50 -19.01 -9.77 -5.39
C VAL A 50 -19.79 -8.60 -4.81
N GLU A 51 -20.73 -8.89 -3.90
CA GLU A 51 -21.39 -7.87 -3.10
C GLU A 51 -20.65 -7.64 -1.80
N ALA A 52 -20.40 -6.36 -1.45
CA ALA A 52 -19.74 -5.98 -0.22
C ALA A 52 -20.36 -4.70 0.36
N TRP A 53 -20.26 -4.54 1.67
CA TRP A 53 -20.57 -3.30 2.37
C TRP A 53 -19.37 -2.36 2.30
N LEU A 54 -19.55 -1.19 1.70
CA LEU A 54 -18.55 -0.11 1.69
C LEU A 54 -18.78 0.77 2.93
N VAL A 55 -17.72 1.06 3.68
CA VAL A 55 -17.73 1.91 4.88
C VAL A 55 -16.87 3.13 4.62
N THR A 56 -17.46 4.34 4.67
CA THR A 56 -16.82 5.56 4.13
C THR A 56 -16.57 6.67 5.15
N ARG A 57 -17.32 6.74 6.28
CA ARG A 57 -17.06 7.72 7.35
C ARG A 57 -15.89 7.29 8.21
N TYR A 58 -15.11 8.24 8.68
CA TYR A 58 -13.93 7.96 9.52
C TYR A 58 -14.28 7.19 10.81
N ALA A 59 -15.33 7.60 11.52
CA ALA A 59 -15.73 6.95 12.77
C ALA A 59 -16.13 5.49 12.54
N ASP A 60 -17.00 5.23 11.54
CA ASP A 60 -17.45 3.88 11.18
C ASP A 60 -16.30 3.03 10.65
N ALA A 61 -15.39 3.63 9.86
CA ALA A 61 -14.19 2.98 9.35
C ALA A 61 -13.26 2.53 10.48
N ARG A 62 -13.00 3.40 11.44
CA ARG A 62 -12.16 3.09 12.59
C ARG A 62 -12.76 1.99 13.46
N GLU A 63 -14.07 2.03 13.70
CA GLU A 63 -14.81 0.97 14.40
C GLU A 63 -14.68 -0.37 13.65
N ALA A 64 -15.01 -0.40 12.36
CA ALA A 64 -14.96 -1.61 11.53
C ALA A 64 -13.55 -2.21 11.44
N LEU A 65 -12.50 -1.38 11.43
CA LEU A 65 -11.11 -1.84 11.39
C LEU A 65 -10.69 -2.55 12.69
N ALA A 66 -11.30 -2.23 13.82
CA ALA A 66 -10.99 -2.80 15.13
C ALA A 66 -12.00 -3.84 15.63
N ASP A 67 -13.12 -4.02 14.94
CA ASP A 67 -14.21 -4.90 15.36
C ASP A 67 -13.82 -6.38 15.24
N PRO A 68 -13.74 -7.15 16.35
CA PRO A 68 -13.39 -8.58 16.32
C PRO A 68 -14.48 -9.46 15.67
N ARG A 69 -15.69 -8.92 15.43
CA ARG A 69 -16.75 -9.61 14.69
C ARG A 69 -16.55 -9.56 13.18
N LEU A 70 -15.59 -8.78 12.71
CA LEU A 70 -15.20 -8.66 11.29
C LEU A 70 -13.90 -9.44 11.07
N SER A 71 -14.02 -10.71 10.72
CA SER A 71 -12.93 -11.65 10.48
C SER A 71 -12.13 -11.29 9.23
N LYS A 72 -10.84 -11.61 9.26
CA LYS A 72 -9.95 -11.53 8.09
C LYS A 72 -9.87 -12.83 7.30
N ASP A 73 -10.44 -13.93 7.83
CA ASP A 73 -10.39 -15.24 7.19
C ASP A 73 -11.39 -15.33 6.02
N PRO A 74 -10.92 -15.40 4.77
CA PRO A 74 -11.80 -15.46 3.60
C PRO A 74 -12.66 -16.74 3.53
N ARG A 75 -12.33 -17.78 4.31
CA ARG A 75 -13.12 -19.01 4.41
C ARG A 75 -14.46 -18.78 5.12
N ARG A 76 -14.61 -17.65 5.82
CA ARG A 76 -15.85 -17.24 6.49
C ARG A 76 -16.83 -16.51 5.55
N HIS A 77 -16.45 -16.28 4.31
CA HIS A 77 -17.39 -15.79 3.31
C HIS A 77 -18.35 -16.92 2.94
N GLY A 78 -19.65 -16.71 3.17
CA GLY A 78 -20.66 -17.76 3.00
C GLY A 78 -20.69 -18.34 1.60
N GLU A 79 -21.12 -19.61 1.48
CA GLU A 79 -21.23 -20.36 0.21
C GLU A 79 -22.14 -19.70 -0.85
N GLN A 80 -22.82 -18.63 -0.52
CA GLN A 80 -23.72 -17.90 -1.44
C GLN A 80 -23.00 -17.34 -2.67
N ASP A 81 -21.68 -17.31 -2.68
CA ASP A 81 -20.88 -16.79 -3.80
C ASP A 81 -20.24 -17.88 -4.69
N THR A 82 -20.67 -19.16 -4.57
CA THR A 82 -20.21 -20.25 -5.44
C THR A 82 -20.64 -20.09 -6.89
N HIS A 83 -21.60 -19.19 -7.19
CA HIS A 83 -22.07 -18.86 -8.54
C HIS A 83 -21.51 -17.52 -9.06
N GLY A 84 -20.94 -16.69 -8.20
CA GLY A 84 -20.25 -15.46 -8.58
C GLY A 84 -18.80 -15.75 -8.98
N LYS A 85 -18.40 -15.39 -10.18
CA LYS A 85 -17.02 -15.49 -10.68
C LYS A 85 -16.06 -14.53 -9.95
N GLY A 86 -16.48 -13.95 -8.83
CA GLY A 86 -15.75 -12.97 -8.03
C GLY A 86 -14.66 -13.62 -7.18
N LYS A 87 -13.41 -13.20 -7.34
CA LYS A 87 -12.29 -13.67 -6.53
C LYS A 87 -12.05 -12.66 -5.41
N VAL A 88 -12.20 -13.14 -4.16
CA VAL A 88 -11.78 -12.43 -2.96
C VAL A 88 -10.34 -12.86 -2.65
N GLY A 89 -9.44 -11.93 -2.39
CA GLY A 89 -8.04 -12.21 -2.02
C GLY A 89 -7.00 -11.65 -2.99
N ILE A 90 -5.73 -11.81 -2.64
CA ILE A 90 -4.59 -11.41 -3.47
C ILE A 90 -4.46 -12.37 -4.66
N PRO A 91 -4.18 -11.88 -5.89
CA PRO A 91 -3.95 -12.75 -7.04
C PRO A 91 -2.86 -13.79 -6.75
N GLY A 92 -3.18 -15.08 -6.89
CA GLY A 92 -2.23 -16.19 -6.66
C GLY A 92 -2.29 -16.85 -5.29
N GLU A 93 -3.03 -16.34 -4.32
CA GLU A 93 -3.18 -16.89 -2.96
C GLU A 93 -3.91 -18.25 -2.85
N ARG A 94 -4.51 -18.77 -3.92
CA ARG A 94 -5.33 -19.98 -3.88
C ARG A 94 -4.62 -21.28 -3.44
N SER A 95 -3.31 -21.23 -3.20
CA SER A 95 -2.60 -22.33 -2.55
C SER A 95 -2.82 -22.24 -1.03
N ALA A 96 -3.37 -23.28 -0.43
CA ALA A 96 -3.68 -23.34 1.01
C ALA A 96 -2.50 -22.87 1.90
N ASN A 97 -1.27 -23.10 1.46
CA ASN A 97 -0.06 -22.76 2.20
C ASN A 97 0.28 -21.25 2.20
N LEU A 98 -0.27 -20.44 1.26
CA LEU A 98 -0.06 -19.00 1.24
C LEU A 98 -1.20 -18.19 1.89
N MET A 99 -2.30 -18.85 2.23
CA MET A 99 -3.43 -18.19 2.89
C MET A 99 -3.19 -17.92 4.38
N THR A 100 -2.20 -18.61 4.99
CA THR A 100 -1.92 -18.53 6.41
C THR A 100 -0.85 -17.46 6.69
N HIS A 101 -1.22 -16.21 6.51
CA HIS A 101 -0.39 -15.05 6.85
C HIS A 101 -1.20 -13.99 7.60
N LEU A 102 -0.52 -13.01 8.18
CA LEU A 102 -1.11 -11.99 9.08
C LEU A 102 -2.31 -11.23 8.52
N LEU A 103 -2.46 -11.11 7.19
CA LEU A 103 -3.60 -10.40 6.60
C LEU A 103 -4.88 -11.24 6.53
N ASN A 104 -4.78 -12.58 6.61
CA ASN A 104 -5.86 -13.51 6.33
C ASN A 104 -6.20 -14.43 7.51
N ILE A 105 -5.74 -14.11 8.70
CA ILE A 105 -5.99 -14.91 9.92
C ILE A 105 -6.47 -14.03 11.06
N ASP A 106 -7.17 -14.63 11.98
CA ASP A 106 -7.72 -14.03 13.20
C ASP A 106 -6.99 -14.52 14.46
N PRO A 107 -7.17 -13.86 15.60
CA PRO A 107 -6.74 -14.42 16.89
C PRO A 107 -7.37 -15.82 17.16
N PRO A 108 -6.64 -16.76 17.81
CA PRO A 108 -5.34 -16.56 18.47
C PRO A 108 -4.13 -16.61 17.53
N ASP A 109 -4.25 -17.22 16.35
CA ASP A 109 -3.13 -17.44 15.43
C ASP A 109 -2.50 -16.13 14.94
N HIS A 110 -3.34 -15.12 14.61
CA HIS A 110 -2.86 -13.78 14.27
C HIS A 110 -1.98 -13.22 15.39
N THR A 111 -2.42 -13.30 16.65
CA THR A 111 -1.68 -12.74 17.80
C THR A 111 -0.33 -13.43 17.97
N ARG A 112 -0.29 -14.76 17.82
CA ARG A 112 0.94 -15.54 17.87
C ARG A 112 1.91 -15.15 16.76
N LEU A 113 1.47 -15.20 15.50
CA LEU A 113 2.32 -14.85 14.35
C LEU A 113 2.77 -13.39 14.41
N ARG A 114 1.88 -12.47 14.75
CA ARG A 114 2.20 -11.04 14.87
C ARG A 114 3.33 -10.80 15.88
N ARG A 115 3.27 -11.46 17.03
CA ARG A 115 4.28 -11.35 18.08
C ARG A 115 5.63 -11.85 17.58
N LEU A 116 5.68 -13.06 16.99
CA LEU A 116 6.90 -13.64 16.44
C LEU A 116 7.53 -12.75 15.35
N VAL A 117 6.74 -12.29 14.40
CA VAL A 117 7.24 -11.43 13.30
C VAL A 117 7.71 -10.07 13.83
N SER A 118 7.03 -9.51 14.84
CA SER A 118 7.41 -8.22 15.43
C SER A 118 8.79 -8.27 16.10
N THR A 119 9.26 -9.42 16.58
CA THR A 119 10.62 -9.57 17.12
C THR A 119 11.69 -9.43 16.03
N ALA A 120 11.38 -9.83 14.80
CA ALA A 120 12.27 -9.72 13.65
C ALA A 120 12.18 -8.34 12.99
N PHE A 121 11.00 -7.69 13.02
CA PHE A 121 10.73 -6.40 12.37
C PHE A 121 10.65 -5.26 13.40
N THR A 122 11.78 -4.84 13.92
CA THR A 122 11.84 -3.84 14.99
C THR A 122 12.13 -2.43 14.46
N PRO A 123 11.66 -1.35 15.12
CA PRO A 123 12.01 0.03 14.76
C PRO A 123 13.52 0.27 14.68
N ARG A 124 14.31 -0.34 15.55
CA ARG A 124 15.78 -0.23 15.54
C ARG A 124 16.40 -0.80 14.26
N ARG A 125 15.91 -1.97 13.78
CA ARG A 125 16.38 -2.55 12.51
C ARG A 125 16.01 -1.69 11.33
N VAL A 126 14.79 -1.18 11.32
CA VAL A 126 14.35 -0.26 10.27
C VAL A 126 15.20 1.02 10.25
N ALA A 127 15.46 1.63 11.41
CA ALA A 127 16.32 2.82 11.50
C ALA A 127 17.75 2.54 11.01
N ALA A 128 18.31 1.37 11.35
CA ALA A 128 19.65 0.97 10.88
C ALA A 128 19.72 0.76 9.36
N PHE A 129 18.58 0.63 8.69
CA PHE A 129 18.49 0.46 7.24
C PHE A 129 18.46 1.79 6.47
N ALA A 130 18.33 2.92 7.15
CA ALA A 130 18.24 4.25 6.52
C ALA A 130 19.40 4.58 5.55
N PRO A 131 20.69 4.31 5.88
CA PRO A 131 21.79 4.57 4.95
C PRO A 131 21.63 3.80 3.63
N ARG A 132 21.18 2.55 3.70
CA ARG A 132 20.98 1.71 2.51
C ARG A 132 19.84 2.20 1.62
N VAL A 133 18.72 2.64 2.20
CA VAL A 133 17.60 3.24 1.44
C VAL A 133 18.07 4.52 0.73
N ARG A 134 18.91 5.32 1.39
CA ARG A 134 19.49 6.54 0.78
C ARG A 134 20.40 6.18 -0.39
N GLU A 135 21.33 5.25 -0.21
CA GLU A 135 22.23 4.77 -1.28
C GLU A 135 21.43 4.28 -2.50
N LEU A 136 20.40 3.49 -2.26
CA LEU A 136 19.51 3.01 -3.34
C LEU A 136 18.79 4.17 -4.05
N ALA A 137 18.28 5.14 -3.28
CA ALA A 137 17.59 6.30 -3.85
C ALA A 137 18.52 7.15 -4.72
N ASP A 138 19.72 7.45 -4.21
CA ASP A 138 20.72 8.25 -4.92
C ASP A 138 21.22 7.53 -6.17
N GLY A 139 21.55 6.24 -6.09
CA GLY A 139 22.01 5.45 -7.24
C GLY A 139 20.96 5.31 -8.35
N LEU A 140 19.67 5.24 -7.98
CA LEU A 140 18.58 5.26 -8.96
C LEU A 140 18.48 6.62 -9.66
N ILE A 141 18.60 7.73 -8.93
CA ILE A 141 18.59 9.08 -9.51
C ILE A 141 19.79 9.24 -10.45
N ASP A 142 20.99 8.82 -10.06
CA ASP A 142 22.19 8.89 -10.89
C ASP A 142 22.02 8.18 -12.23
N SER A 143 21.23 7.11 -12.29
CA SER A 143 20.99 6.36 -13.52
C SER A 143 20.21 7.12 -14.59
N PHE A 144 19.37 8.08 -14.21
CA PHE A 144 18.54 8.85 -15.16
C PHE A 144 18.81 10.35 -15.15
N ALA A 145 19.44 10.91 -14.13
CA ALA A 145 19.71 12.35 -14.02
C ALA A 145 20.42 12.96 -15.23
N PRO A 146 21.37 12.27 -15.92
CA PRO A 146 22.02 12.81 -17.12
C PRO A 146 21.08 13.00 -18.33
N ARG A 147 19.91 12.34 -18.33
CA ARG A 147 18.97 12.42 -19.47
C ARG A 147 18.05 13.64 -19.43
N GLY A 148 17.85 14.23 -18.26
CA GLY A 148 16.93 15.35 -18.07
C GLY A 148 15.45 14.97 -18.11
N GLU A 149 15.15 13.68 -18.25
CA GLU A 149 13.81 13.11 -18.28
C GLU A 149 13.78 11.70 -17.67
N ALA A 150 12.65 11.29 -17.11
CA ALA A 150 12.44 9.95 -16.60
C ALA A 150 10.95 9.61 -16.48
N ASP A 151 10.62 8.30 -16.46
CA ASP A 151 9.37 7.82 -15.87
C ASP A 151 9.62 7.44 -14.42
N LEU A 152 9.26 8.31 -13.49
CA LEU A 152 9.53 8.11 -12.06
C LEU A 152 8.86 6.85 -11.49
N ILE A 153 7.79 6.33 -12.09
CA ILE A 153 7.23 5.06 -11.62
C ILE A 153 8.18 3.91 -11.92
N HIS A 154 8.66 3.81 -13.16
CA HIS A 154 9.46 2.67 -13.61
C HIS A 154 10.94 2.75 -13.19
N GLU A 155 11.48 3.96 -13.14
CA GLU A 155 12.91 4.17 -12.96
C GLU A 155 13.30 4.50 -11.51
N TYR A 156 12.33 4.89 -10.66
CA TYR A 156 12.59 5.28 -9.28
C TYR A 156 11.63 4.62 -8.27
N ALA A 157 10.32 4.94 -8.34
CA ALA A 157 9.36 4.52 -7.33
C ALA A 157 9.18 3.00 -7.25
N PHE A 158 9.30 2.28 -8.38
CA PHE A 158 9.18 0.83 -8.44
C PHE A 158 10.46 0.10 -7.99
N PRO A 159 11.67 0.41 -8.50
CA PRO A 159 12.88 -0.30 -8.11
C PRO A 159 13.28 -0.07 -6.65
N LEU A 160 13.11 1.14 -6.11
CA LEU A 160 13.58 1.49 -4.77
C LEU A 160 13.03 0.54 -3.68
N PRO A 161 11.70 0.41 -3.46
CA PRO A 161 11.20 -0.47 -2.42
C PRO A 161 11.42 -1.95 -2.70
N ILE A 162 11.57 -2.37 -3.96
CA ILE A 162 11.91 -3.75 -4.30
C ILE A 162 13.32 -4.10 -3.84
N TYR A 163 14.30 -3.28 -4.18
CA TYR A 163 15.68 -3.52 -3.73
C TYR A 163 15.76 -3.40 -2.20
N ALA A 164 15.09 -2.42 -1.60
CA ALA A 164 15.05 -2.26 -0.16
C ALA A 164 14.48 -3.50 0.56
N ILE A 165 13.35 -4.04 0.11
CA ILE A 165 12.76 -5.23 0.74
C ILE A 165 13.57 -6.49 0.46
N CYS A 166 14.20 -6.62 -0.72
CA CYS A 166 15.11 -7.71 -1.04
C CYS A 166 16.33 -7.71 -0.09
N ASP A 167 16.97 -6.57 0.08
CA ASP A 167 18.09 -6.42 1.02
C ASP A 167 17.66 -6.73 2.46
N MET A 168 16.50 -6.22 2.88
CA MET A 168 15.95 -6.49 4.22
C MET A 168 15.63 -7.97 4.44
N LEU A 169 15.14 -8.68 3.43
CA LEU A 169 14.89 -10.12 3.48
C LEU A 169 16.18 -10.96 3.38
N GLY A 170 17.29 -10.34 2.99
CA GLY A 170 18.56 -11.00 2.76
C GLY A 170 18.57 -11.82 1.47
N VAL A 171 17.92 -11.30 0.41
CA VAL A 171 18.03 -11.81 -0.95
C VAL A 171 19.37 -11.40 -1.52
N PRO A 172 20.19 -12.32 -2.04
CA PRO A 172 21.46 -12.01 -2.69
C PRO A 172 21.29 -10.98 -3.82
N GLN A 173 22.28 -10.12 -3.99
CA GLN A 173 22.21 -9.02 -4.96
C GLN A 173 22.05 -9.54 -6.40
N GLU A 174 22.69 -10.65 -6.73
CA GLU A 174 22.58 -11.32 -8.02
C GLU A 174 21.16 -11.80 -8.37
N ASP A 175 20.33 -12.05 -7.36
CA ASP A 175 18.96 -12.54 -7.53
C ASP A 175 17.90 -11.42 -7.56
N GLN A 176 18.28 -10.18 -7.16
CA GLN A 176 17.31 -9.08 -6.98
C GLN A 176 16.64 -8.64 -8.28
N GLU A 177 17.33 -8.76 -9.43
CA GLU A 177 16.75 -8.43 -10.72
C GLU A 177 15.64 -9.42 -11.14
N ASP A 178 15.77 -10.67 -10.76
CA ASP A 178 14.70 -11.68 -10.92
C ASP A 178 13.48 -11.29 -10.09
N PHE A 179 13.68 -10.84 -8.83
CA PHE A 179 12.60 -10.33 -7.98
C PHE A 179 11.93 -9.12 -8.59
N ARG A 180 12.69 -8.16 -9.10
CA ARG A 180 12.17 -6.99 -9.79
C ARG A 180 11.30 -7.39 -10.99
N THR A 181 11.76 -8.35 -11.77
CA THR A 181 11.02 -8.89 -12.91
C THR A 181 9.72 -9.56 -12.47
N TRP A 182 9.74 -10.43 -11.46
CA TRP A 182 8.54 -11.13 -10.98
C TRP A 182 7.55 -10.17 -10.33
N ALA A 183 8.03 -9.22 -9.53
CA ALA A 183 7.20 -8.17 -8.95
C ALA A 183 6.54 -7.30 -10.02
N GLY A 184 7.27 -6.92 -11.07
CA GLY A 184 6.75 -6.20 -12.22
C GLY A 184 5.61 -6.97 -12.91
N MET A 185 5.76 -8.30 -13.10
CA MET A 185 4.68 -9.13 -13.64
C MET A 185 3.44 -9.16 -12.75
N MET A 186 3.58 -8.99 -11.43
CA MET A 186 2.46 -9.03 -10.49
C MET A 186 1.64 -7.75 -10.49
N ILE A 187 2.29 -6.58 -10.65
CA ILE A 187 1.62 -5.28 -10.56
C ILE A 187 1.29 -4.65 -11.92
N HIS A 188 1.87 -5.11 -13.02
CA HIS A 188 1.64 -4.56 -14.37
C HIS A 188 0.44 -5.26 -15.04
N GLN A 189 -0.70 -5.23 -14.41
CA GLN A 189 -1.88 -5.91 -14.87
C GLN A 189 -2.84 -5.05 -15.59
N PRO A 190 -3.49 -4.84 -16.45
CA PRO A 190 -4.34 -5.64 -17.31
C PRO A 190 -3.75 -5.73 -18.73
N GLY A 191 -3.51 -6.92 -19.22
CA GLY A 191 -2.95 -7.17 -20.55
C GLY A 191 -1.66 -7.99 -20.54
N SER A 192 -1.09 -8.28 -19.36
CA SER A 192 0.01 -9.26 -19.27
C SER A 192 -0.42 -10.62 -19.83
N PRO A 193 0.50 -11.37 -20.44
CA PRO A 193 0.20 -12.67 -21.01
C PRO A 193 -0.56 -13.54 -20.02
N ARG A 194 -1.64 -14.19 -20.45
CA ARG A 194 -2.41 -15.11 -19.62
C ARG A 194 -1.48 -16.06 -18.89
N GLY A 195 -1.53 -16.10 -17.56
CA GLY A 195 -0.65 -16.93 -16.72
C GLY A 195 0.66 -16.26 -16.28
N GLY A 196 0.94 -14.99 -16.63
CA GLY A 196 2.15 -14.27 -16.19
C GLY A 196 2.23 -14.12 -14.68
N VAL A 197 1.17 -13.60 -14.05
CA VAL A 197 1.08 -13.43 -12.58
C VAL A 197 1.25 -14.76 -11.85
N GLY A 198 0.52 -15.81 -12.25
CA GLY A 198 0.62 -17.13 -11.61
C GLY A 198 2.02 -17.73 -11.70
N ARG A 199 2.74 -17.52 -12.81
CA ARG A 199 4.13 -17.95 -12.96
C ARG A 199 5.07 -17.16 -12.06
N ALA A 200 4.91 -15.85 -12.00
CA ALA A 200 5.69 -14.97 -11.13
C ALA A 200 5.52 -15.36 -9.66
N VAL A 201 4.28 -15.51 -9.19
CA VAL A 201 3.97 -15.98 -7.83
C VAL A 201 4.60 -17.32 -7.54
N LYS A 202 4.49 -18.30 -8.49
CA LYS A 202 5.09 -19.65 -8.32
C LYS A 202 6.62 -19.58 -8.20
N ARG A 203 7.29 -18.78 -9.04
CA ARG A 203 8.75 -18.61 -8.99
C ARG A 203 9.21 -17.95 -7.69
N MET A 204 8.57 -16.85 -7.34
CA MET A 204 8.88 -16.11 -6.10
C MET A 204 8.73 -17.01 -4.87
N ARG A 205 7.65 -17.82 -4.81
CA ARG A 205 7.43 -18.78 -3.72
C ARG A 205 8.52 -19.84 -3.66
N GLY A 206 8.84 -20.45 -4.80
CA GLY A 206 9.89 -21.48 -4.88
C GLY A 206 11.21 -20.93 -4.37
N TYR A 207 11.59 -19.76 -4.85
CA TYR A 207 12.81 -19.10 -4.42
C TYR A 207 12.81 -18.79 -2.90
N LEU A 208 11.73 -18.20 -2.36
CA LEU A 208 11.65 -17.89 -0.92
C LEU A 208 11.74 -19.16 -0.06
N ALA A 209 11.13 -20.25 -0.49
CA ALA A 209 11.23 -21.53 0.22
C ALA A 209 12.68 -22.07 0.23
N GLU A 210 13.37 -22.00 -0.92
CA GLU A 210 14.78 -22.38 -1.02
C GLU A 210 15.69 -21.47 -0.19
N LEU A 211 15.44 -20.15 -0.21
CA LEU A 211 16.20 -19.18 0.59
C LEU A 211 16.04 -19.45 2.10
N ILE A 212 14.82 -19.72 2.56
CA ILE A 212 14.55 -20.07 3.96
C ILE A 212 15.25 -21.36 4.33
N HIS A 213 15.20 -22.37 3.48
CA HIS A 213 15.88 -23.66 3.71
C HIS A 213 17.39 -23.47 3.83
N ARG A 214 18.04 -22.75 2.92
CA ARG A 214 19.47 -22.41 2.98
C ARG A 214 19.81 -21.69 4.29
N LYS A 215 19.08 -20.61 4.63
CA LYS A 215 19.33 -19.83 5.83
C LYS A 215 19.12 -20.62 7.13
N ARG A 216 18.22 -21.60 7.15
CA ARG A 216 18.09 -22.52 8.31
C ARG A 216 19.34 -23.39 8.48
N THR A 217 19.86 -23.95 7.39
CA THR A 217 21.06 -24.76 7.41
C THR A 217 22.29 -23.94 7.82
N GLU A 218 22.36 -22.68 7.38
CA GLU A 218 23.45 -21.75 7.71
C GLU A 218 23.31 -21.21 9.16
N ALA A 219 22.11 -21.08 9.69
CA ALA A 219 21.87 -20.56 11.06
C ALA A 219 22.50 -21.41 12.16
N ASP A 220 22.73 -22.70 11.89
CA ASP A 220 23.45 -23.60 12.80
C ASP A 220 24.96 -23.34 12.83
N THR A 221 25.50 -22.55 11.89
CA THR A 221 26.95 -22.36 11.70
C THR A 221 27.42 -20.91 11.75
N ALA A 222 26.54 -19.91 11.65
CA ALA A 222 26.90 -18.50 11.55
C ALA A 222 26.35 -17.64 12.67
N GLU A 223 27.21 -16.90 13.38
CA GLU A 223 26.81 -15.74 14.16
C GLU A 223 26.16 -14.68 13.27
N GLY A 224 24.81 -14.64 13.28
CA GLY A 224 24.12 -13.40 13.07
C GLY A 224 24.07 -12.74 11.70
N ALA A 225 23.56 -13.39 10.66
CA ALA A 225 23.04 -12.64 9.54
C ALA A 225 21.86 -11.75 10.02
N GLY A 226 22.00 -10.42 9.91
CA GLY A 226 21.05 -9.43 10.45
C GLY A 226 19.78 -9.25 9.62
N ASP A 227 19.53 -10.08 8.60
CA ASP A 227 18.37 -9.99 7.72
C ASP A 227 17.06 -10.50 8.36
N LEU A 228 15.94 -10.12 7.73
CA LEU A 228 14.61 -10.39 8.26
C LEU A 228 14.25 -11.87 8.22
N ILE A 229 14.62 -12.62 7.15
CA ILE A 229 14.35 -14.07 7.07
C ILE A 229 15.09 -14.80 8.17
N SER A 230 16.36 -14.52 8.37
CA SER A 230 17.16 -15.05 9.47
C SER A 230 16.56 -14.70 10.84
N GLY A 231 16.02 -13.47 10.97
CA GLY A 231 15.24 -13.05 12.14
C GLY A 231 13.97 -13.86 12.36
N LEU A 232 13.20 -14.13 11.28
CA LEU A 232 11.99 -14.94 11.34
C LEU A 232 12.29 -16.41 11.72
N ILE A 233 13.35 -16.98 11.17
CA ILE A 233 13.79 -18.36 11.50
C ILE A 233 14.17 -18.49 12.98
N ARG A 234 14.86 -17.48 13.53
CA ARG A 234 15.26 -17.46 14.95
C ARG A 234 14.15 -16.97 15.88
N ALA A 235 13.07 -16.40 15.33
CA ALA A 235 11.98 -15.88 16.14
C ALA A 235 11.38 -17.00 17.01
N SER A 236 11.49 -16.81 18.30
CA SER A 236 10.97 -17.71 19.31
C SER A 236 10.28 -16.89 20.40
N ASP A 237 9.16 -17.39 20.87
CA ASP A 237 8.45 -16.79 21.97
C ASP A 237 7.83 -17.91 22.82
N HIS A 238 8.23 -17.98 24.11
CA HIS A 238 7.80 -19.05 25.04
C HIS A 238 7.94 -20.49 24.48
N GLY A 239 8.96 -20.73 23.63
CA GLY A 239 9.20 -22.03 23.01
C GLY A 239 8.42 -22.26 21.71
N GLU A 240 7.63 -21.29 21.26
CA GLU A 240 6.96 -21.33 19.95
C GLU A 240 7.87 -20.76 18.86
N HIS A 241 7.87 -21.41 17.70
CA HIS A 241 8.60 -21.00 16.49
C HIS A 241 7.67 -20.98 15.29
N LEU A 242 8.10 -20.26 14.24
CA LEU A 242 7.43 -20.33 12.95
C LEU A 242 7.75 -21.68 12.28
N THR A 243 6.73 -22.35 11.77
CA THR A 243 6.92 -23.47 10.85
C THR A 243 7.51 -22.95 9.52
N GLU A 244 8.05 -23.84 8.69
CA GLU A 244 8.56 -23.47 7.37
C GLU A 244 7.50 -22.80 6.49
N ASN A 245 6.29 -23.37 6.49
CA ASN A 245 5.18 -22.82 5.72
C ASN A 245 4.77 -21.43 6.21
N GLU A 246 4.74 -21.20 7.53
CA GLU A 246 4.46 -19.88 8.11
C GLU A 246 5.57 -18.88 7.77
N ALA A 247 6.83 -19.26 7.88
CA ALA A 247 7.96 -18.43 7.52
C ALA A 247 7.91 -18.03 6.03
N ALA A 248 7.62 -19.00 5.14
CA ALA A 248 7.49 -18.75 3.71
C ALA A 248 6.29 -17.85 3.37
N ALA A 249 5.13 -18.09 4.01
CA ALA A 249 3.95 -17.26 3.85
C ALA A 249 4.18 -15.84 4.37
N MET A 250 4.89 -15.69 5.49
CA MET A 250 5.24 -14.40 6.04
C MET A 250 6.28 -13.66 5.18
N ALA A 251 7.32 -14.33 4.68
CA ALA A 251 8.28 -13.73 3.76
C ALA A 251 7.60 -13.25 2.47
N PHE A 252 6.70 -14.06 1.92
CA PHE A 252 5.93 -13.70 0.73
C PHE A 252 5.04 -12.47 0.96
N ILE A 253 4.27 -12.45 2.06
CA ILE A 253 3.37 -11.32 2.32
C ILE A 253 4.13 -10.05 2.68
N LEU A 254 5.24 -10.14 3.40
CA LEU A 254 6.10 -8.99 3.71
C LEU A 254 6.70 -8.39 2.45
N LEU A 255 7.14 -9.23 1.52
CA LEU A 255 7.62 -8.77 0.22
C LEU A 255 6.48 -8.12 -0.56
N PHE A 256 5.36 -8.81 -0.78
CA PHE A 256 4.27 -8.33 -1.63
C PHE A 256 3.63 -7.03 -1.08
N ALA A 257 3.33 -7.00 0.22
CA ALA A 257 2.74 -5.82 0.86
C ALA A 257 3.75 -4.67 1.02
N GLY A 258 5.05 -4.97 1.10
CA GLY A 258 6.09 -4.00 1.35
C GLY A 258 6.42 -3.13 0.13
N PHE A 259 6.48 -3.70 -1.08
CA PHE A 259 6.91 -2.91 -2.23
C PHE A 259 5.78 -2.13 -2.91
N GLU A 260 4.65 -2.76 -3.23
CA GLU A 260 3.60 -2.13 -4.06
C GLU A 260 3.00 -0.90 -3.40
N THR A 261 2.80 -0.95 -2.09
CA THR A 261 2.28 0.19 -1.33
C THR A 261 3.25 1.36 -1.33
N THR A 262 4.54 1.12 -1.16
CA THR A 262 5.57 2.16 -1.17
C THR A 262 5.81 2.73 -2.56
N VAL A 263 5.75 1.91 -3.62
CA VAL A 263 5.72 2.40 -5.02
C VAL A 263 4.65 3.45 -5.20
N ASN A 264 3.44 3.15 -4.74
CA ASN A 264 2.32 4.07 -4.89
C ASN A 264 2.41 5.28 -3.96
N LEU A 265 2.99 5.15 -2.76
CA LEU A 265 3.27 6.29 -1.88
C LEU A 265 4.23 7.28 -2.54
N ILE A 266 5.34 6.80 -3.09
CA ILE A 266 6.34 7.65 -3.76
C ILE A 266 5.73 8.28 -5.01
N GLY A 267 5.07 7.48 -5.85
CA GLY A 267 4.48 7.95 -7.10
C GLY A 267 3.35 8.95 -6.89
N ASN A 268 2.36 8.63 -6.05
CA ASN A 268 1.23 9.52 -5.75
C ASN A 268 1.70 10.77 -4.98
N GLY A 269 2.63 10.60 -4.03
CA GLY A 269 3.19 11.70 -3.26
C GLY A 269 3.94 12.70 -4.15
N THR A 270 4.81 12.22 -5.04
CA THR A 270 5.51 13.08 -6.01
C THR A 270 4.52 13.76 -6.95
N PHE A 271 3.54 13.04 -7.48
CA PHE A 271 2.51 13.63 -8.33
C PHE A 271 1.70 14.72 -7.60
N ALA A 272 1.31 14.48 -6.35
CA ALA A 272 0.62 15.47 -5.54
C ALA A 272 1.48 16.73 -5.33
N LEU A 273 2.76 16.59 -5.01
CA LEU A 273 3.70 17.70 -4.83
C LEU A 273 3.90 18.51 -6.12
N LEU A 274 4.01 17.84 -7.27
CA LEU A 274 4.16 18.52 -8.58
C LEU A 274 2.91 19.31 -8.96
N ARG A 275 1.73 18.94 -8.44
CA ARG A 275 0.48 19.69 -8.63
C ARG A 275 0.25 20.79 -7.59
N HIS A 276 1.04 20.84 -6.51
CA HIS A 276 0.91 21.83 -5.43
C HIS A 276 2.27 22.52 -5.22
N PRO A 277 2.65 23.48 -6.11
CA PRO A 277 3.99 24.07 -6.11
C PRO A 277 4.37 24.77 -4.81
N GLU A 278 3.42 25.37 -4.09
CA GLU A 278 3.68 26.00 -2.78
C GLU A 278 4.06 24.97 -1.71
N GLN A 279 3.34 23.83 -1.67
CA GLN A 279 3.63 22.73 -0.75
C GLN A 279 4.98 22.08 -1.09
N ARG A 280 5.25 21.89 -2.39
CA ARG A 280 6.54 21.40 -2.85
C ARG A 280 7.68 22.31 -2.43
N ALA A 281 7.57 23.61 -2.66
CA ALA A 281 8.60 24.60 -2.29
C ALA A 281 8.82 24.63 -0.76
N ALA A 282 7.76 24.47 0.03
CA ALA A 282 7.89 24.36 1.49
C ALA A 282 8.68 23.09 1.88
N LEU A 283 8.39 21.97 1.25
CA LEU A 283 9.09 20.71 1.53
C LEU A 283 10.56 20.76 1.05
N GLN A 284 10.85 21.40 -0.10
CA GLN A 284 12.22 21.61 -0.57
C GLN A 284 13.06 22.41 0.42
N ARG A 285 12.48 23.49 1.01
CA ARG A 285 13.16 24.23 2.08
C ARG A 285 13.41 23.37 3.31
N ALA A 286 12.40 22.61 3.73
CA ALA A 286 12.54 21.69 4.87
C ALA A 286 13.66 20.66 4.65
N VAL A 287 13.77 20.10 3.45
CA VAL A 287 14.88 19.20 3.09
C VAL A 287 16.23 19.90 3.18
N ALA A 288 16.35 21.12 2.63
CA ALA A 288 17.59 21.90 2.66
C ALA A 288 18.01 22.33 4.09
N GLU A 289 17.04 22.58 4.97
CA GLU A 289 17.24 22.98 6.36
C GLU A 289 17.34 21.81 7.35
N GLY A 290 17.09 20.57 6.88
CA GLY A 290 17.08 19.38 7.74
C GLY A 290 15.88 19.33 8.70
N ASP A 291 14.72 19.91 8.32
CA ASP A 291 13.50 19.87 9.13
C ASP A 291 12.82 18.49 9.03
N GLU A 292 13.35 17.55 9.82
CA GLU A 292 12.83 16.19 9.93
C GLU A 292 11.36 16.12 10.38
N LYS A 293 10.88 17.13 11.11
CA LYS A 293 9.50 17.17 11.57
C LYS A 293 8.54 17.43 10.42
N LEU A 294 8.83 18.45 9.59
CA LEU A 294 7.99 18.75 8.41
C LEU A 294 8.09 17.63 7.39
N LEU A 295 9.29 17.07 7.16
CA LEU A 295 9.50 15.96 6.25
C LEU A 295 8.72 14.71 6.68
N GLY A 296 8.71 14.38 7.98
CA GLY A 296 7.90 13.30 8.54
C GLY A 296 6.41 13.57 8.41
N GLY A 297 5.96 14.79 8.75
CA GLY A 297 4.56 15.22 8.61
C GLY A 297 4.06 15.17 7.16
N ALA A 298 4.93 15.52 6.22
CA ALA A 298 4.61 15.48 4.79
C ALA A 298 4.26 14.05 4.31
N VAL A 299 5.00 13.03 4.75
CA VAL A 299 4.69 11.63 4.41
C VAL A 299 3.32 11.22 4.96
N GLU A 300 2.99 11.58 6.21
CA GLU A 300 1.67 11.29 6.77
C GLU A 300 0.54 12.03 6.00
N GLU A 301 0.76 13.28 5.61
CA GLU A 301 -0.24 14.04 4.86
C GLU A 301 -0.43 13.51 3.43
N LEU A 302 0.64 13.10 2.75
CA LEU A 302 0.55 12.47 1.44
C LEU A 302 -0.19 11.12 1.51
N LEU A 303 0.01 10.35 2.59
CA LEU A 303 -0.75 9.13 2.85
C LEU A 303 -2.23 9.39 3.07
N ARG A 304 -2.57 10.47 3.80
CA ARG A 304 -3.95 10.89 4.01
C ARG A 304 -4.59 11.39 2.70
N TYR A 305 -3.88 12.23 1.96
CA TYR A 305 -4.40 12.98 0.81
C TYR A 305 -4.64 12.09 -0.42
N ASP A 306 -3.68 11.24 -0.79
CA ASP A 306 -3.77 10.31 -1.94
C ASP A 306 -2.97 9.02 -1.66
N GLY A 307 -3.34 8.34 -0.58
CA GLY A 307 -2.66 7.15 -0.09
C GLY A 307 -2.67 5.97 -1.08
N PRO A 308 -1.70 5.06 -0.95
CA PRO A 308 -1.54 3.92 -1.84
C PRO A 308 -2.62 2.85 -1.72
N VAL A 309 -3.31 2.79 -0.57
CA VAL A 309 -4.37 1.82 -0.29
C VAL A 309 -5.71 2.53 -0.24
N GLU A 310 -6.50 2.36 -1.27
CA GLU A 310 -7.82 2.98 -1.41
C GLU A 310 -8.85 2.29 -0.51
N LEU A 311 -8.88 0.95 -0.54
CA LEU A 311 -9.73 0.14 0.32
C LEU A 311 -8.87 -0.79 1.19
N ALA A 312 -9.21 -0.90 2.47
CA ALA A 312 -8.61 -1.91 3.35
C ALA A 312 -8.92 -3.32 2.83
N THR A 313 -8.06 -4.28 3.16
CA THR A 313 -8.26 -5.69 2.81
C THR A 313 -9.56 -6.24 3.41
N TRP A 314 -10.14 -7.22 2.74
CA TRP A 314 -11.43 -7.82 3.03
C TRP A 314 -11.65 -8.17 4.51
N ARG A 315 -12.91 -8.00 4.94
CA ARG A 315 -13.42 -8.49 6.21
C ARG A 315 -14.74 -9.20 5.99
N PHE A 316 -15.08 -10.14 6.87
CA PHE A 316 -16.30 -10.95 6.80
C PHE A 316 -16.99 -10.97 8.14
N ALA A 317 -18.28 -10.67 8.17
CA ALA A 317 -19.06 -10.72 9.41
C ALA A 317 -19.14 -12.15 9.94
N THR A 318 -18.74 -12.37 11.19
CA THR A 318 -18.81 -13.69 11.87
C THR A 318 -20.18 -13.95 12.50
N ARG A 319 -21.04 -12.95 12.54
CA ARG A 319 -22.41 -12.96 13.00
C ARG A 319 -23.12 -11.70 12.51
N ASP A 320 -24.43 -11.65 12.64
CA ASP A 320 -25.19 -10.42 12.37
C ASP A 320 -24.69 -9.29 13.28
N LEU A 321 -24.46 -8.12 12.70
CA LEU A 321 -24.04 -6.93 13.43
C LEU A 321 -24.63 -5.66 12.82
N LEU A 322 -24.63 -4.58 13.59
CA LEU A 322 -24.93 -3.24 13.12
C LEU A 322 -23.62 -2.50 12.85
N LEU A 323 -23.51 -1.87 11.69
CA LEU A 323 -22.38 -1.04 11.27
C LEU A 323 -22.93 0.24 10.63
N GLY A 324 -22.63 1.39 11.23
CA GLY A 324 -23.18 2.67 10.78
C GLY A 324 -24.71 2.68 10.66
N GLY A 325 -25.41 1.95 11.54
CA GLY A 325 -26.88 1.79 11.53
C GLY A 325 -27.42 0.78 10.52
N GLN A 326 -26.58 0.16 9.68
CA GLN A 326 -26.97 -0.88 8.73
C GLN A 326 -26.77 -2.28 9.31
N ARG A 327 -27.72 -3.20 9.01
CA ARG A 327 -27.59 -4.61 9.42
C ARG A 327 -26.74 -5.35 8.40
N VAL A 328 -25.54 -5.73 8.82
CA VAL A 328 -24.65 -6.65 8.11
C VAL A 328 -24.89 -8.05 8.63
N ARG A 329 -25.17 -8.99 7.72
CA ARG A 329 -25.47 -10.39 8.08
C ARG A 329 -24.18 -11.20 8.19
N GLU A 330 -24.25 -12.29 8.94
CA GLU A 330 -23.18 -13.29 8.97
C GLU A 330 -22.76 -13.72 7.56
N GLY A 331 -21.45 -13.82 7.32
CA GLY A 331 -20.83 -14.17 6.02
C GLY A 331 -20.76 -13.02 5.02
N GLU A 332 -21.40 -11.88 5.24
CA GLU A 332 -21.30 -10.75 4.30
C GLU A 332 -19.93 -10.07 4.38
N ALA A 333 -19.46 -9.67 3.21
CA ALA A 333 -18.18 -8.98 3.07
C ALA A 333 -18.29 -7.48 3.39
N VAL A 334 -17.27 -6.95 4.06
CA VAL A 334 -17.12 -5.54 4.40
C VAL A 334 -15.78 -5.02 3.88
N LEU A 335 -15.81 -3.87 3.22
CA LEU A 335 -14.65 -3.13 2.74
C LEU A 335 -14.66 -1.72 3.33
N VAL A 336 -13.63 -1.40 4.10
CA VAL A 336 -13.43 -0.05 4.62
C VAL A 336 -12.72 0.78 3.56
N VAL A 337 -13.34 1.88 3.14
CA VAL A 337 -12.80 2.80 2.13
C VAL A 337 -11.91 3.82 2.84
N LEU A 338 -10.61 3.49 2.95
CA LEU A 338 -9.62 4.34 3.64
C LEU A 338 -9.53 5.72 3.01
N ALA A 339 -9.47 5.78 1.66
CA ALA A 339 -9.40 7.02 0.92
C ALA A 339 -10.61 7.96 1.18
N ALA A 340 -11.79 7.38 1.44
CA ALA A 340 -12.97 8.16 1.83
C ALA A 340 -12.88 8.65 3.29
N ALA A 341 -12.49 7.76 4.20
CA ALA A 341 -12.38 8.06 5.62
C ALA A 341 -11.31 9.13 5.90
N ASP A 342 -10.18 9.07 5.18
CA ASP A 342 -9.08 10.02 5.31
C ASP A 342 -9.38 11.40 4.71
N ARG A 343 -10.54 11.55 4.06
CA ARG A 343 -11.09 12.82 3.60
C ARG A 343 -12.45 13.15 4.24
N ASP A 344 -12.72 12.60 5.42
CA ASP A 344 -13.94 12.90 6.15
C ASP A 344 -13.87 14.29 6.81
N PRO A 345 -14.77 15.27 6.45
CA PRO A 345 -14.79 16.58 7.05
C PRO A 345 -15.17 16.58 8.54
N ALA A 346 -15.80 15.49 9.03
CA ALA A 346 -16.07 15.33 10.46
C ALA A 346 -14.79 15.06 11.28
N LYS A 347 -13.70 14.61 10.64
CA LYS A 347 -12.41 14.34 11.28
C LYS A 347 -11.35 15.37 10.89
N PHE A 348 -11.27 15.75 9.62
CA PHE A 348 -10.19 16.59 9.09
C PHE A 348 -10.73 17.95 8.62
N ALA A 349 -10.20 19.02 9.14
CA ALA A 349 -10.48 20.37 8.61
C ALA A 349 -9.93 20.50 7.18
N ALA A 350 -10.71 21.06 6.25
CA ALA A 350 -10.35 21.16 4.83
C ALA A 350 -9.76 19.86 4.26
N PRO A 351 -10.53 18.73 4.28
CA PRO A 351 -9.98 17.40 4.00
C PRO A 351 -9.44 17.25 2.58
N ASP A 352 -9.95 18.03 1.63
CA ASP A 352 -9.55 17.99 0.22
C ASP A 352 -8.36 18.89 -0.11
N THR A 353 -7.80 19.60 0.90
CA THR A 353 -6.59 20.40 0.77
C THR A 353 -5.36 19.58 1.21
N LEU A 354 -4.31 19.59 0.38
CA LEU A 354 -2.99 19.11 0.77
C LEU A 354 -2.33 20.15 1.67
N ASP A 355 -2.05 19.77 2.91
CA ASP A 355 -1.41 20.63 3.93
C ASP A 355 -0.31 19.82 4.64
N LEU A 356 0.95 19.96 4.20
CA LEU A 356 2.09 19.22 4.75
C LEU A 356 2.39 19.57 6.20
N ALA A 357 1.86 20.69 6.69
CA ALA A 357 2.01 21.14 8.08
C ALA A 357 0.83 20.73 8.98
N ARG A 358 -0.09 19.90 8.50
CA ARG A 358 -1.27 19.45 9.25
C ARG A 358 -0.89 18.82 10.58
N GLN A 359 -1.39 19.39 11.68
CA GLN A 359 -1.01 18.95 13.04
C GLN A 359 -1.82 17.73 13.52
N ASP A 360 -3.16 17.69 13.31
CA ASP A 360 -4.00 16.53 13.64
C ASP A 360 -4.19 15.67 12.38
N ASN A 361 -3.26 14.74 12.20
CA ASN A 361 -3.22 13.87 11.03
C ASN A 361 -3.31 12.39 11.43
N GLN A 362 -4.36 12.02 12.17
CA GLN A 362 -4.63 10.63 12.56
C GLN A 362 -5.33 9.87 11.42
N HIS A 363 -4.70 9.80 10.25
CA HIS A 363 -5.24 9.08 9.10
C HIS A 363 -5.29 7.56 9.31
N LEU A 364 -6.07 6.87 8.48
CA LEU A 364 -6.23 5.42 8.49
C LEU A 364 -5.42 4.71 7.39
N GLY A 365 -4.55 5.39 6.67
CA GLY A 365 -3.75 4.83 5.57
C GLY A 365 -2.92 3.60 5.95
N TYR A 366 -2.54 3.46 7.23
CA TYR A 366 -1.89 2.26 7.77
C TYR A 366 -2.88 1.28 8.44
N GLY A 367 -4.18 1.49 8.29
CA GLY A 367 -5.19 0.72 9.01
C GLY A 367 -5.34 1.11 10.48
N HIS A 368 -6.08 0.30 11.23
CA HIS A 368 -6.32 0.47 12.67
C HIS A 368 -6.55 -0.89 13.35
N GLY A 369 -6.36 -0.96 14.68
CA GLY A 369 -6.55 -2.18 15.46
C GLY A 369 -5.40 -3.18 15.31
N ILE A 370 -5.71 -4.47 15.50
CA ILE A 370 -4.69 -5.53 15.54
C ILE A 370 -3.96 -5.71 14.20
N HIS A 371 -4.58 -5.32 13.08
CA HIS A 371 -4.01 -5.36 11.75
C HIS A 371 -3.34 -4.04 11.31
N TYR A 372 -3.08 -3.11 12.23
CA TYR A 372 -2.28 -1.93 11.93
C TYR A 372 -0.97 -2.33 11.22
N CYS A 373 -0.57 -1.61 10.16
CA CYS A 373 0.53 -1.98 9.28
C CYS A 373 1.83 -2.26 10.06
N LEU A 374 2.35 -3.48 9.91
CA LEU A 374 3.64 -3.87 10.50
C LEU A 374 4.80 -3.09 9.88
N GLY A 375 4.72 -2.86 8.55
CA GLY A 375 5.73 -2.16 7.76
C GLY A 375 5.66 -0.63 7.85
N ALA A 376 4.75 -0.04 8.65
CA ALA A 376 4.61 1.42 8.72
C ALA A 376 5.93 2.17 9.00
N PRO A 377 6.83 1.70 9.90
CA PRO A 377 8.12 2.36 10.11
C PRO A 377 9.01 2.35 8.85
N LEU A 378 9.02 1.25 8.09
CA LEU A 378 9.80 1.14 6.85
C LEU A 378 9.21 2.02 5.75
N ALA A 379 7.89 1.97 5.54
CA ALA A 379 7.22 2.81 4.55
C ALA A 379 7.44 4.31 4.80
N ARG A 380 7.46 4.73 6.07
CA ARG A 380 7.82 6.10 6.47
C ARG A 380 9.26 6.45 6.13
N LEU A 381 10.18 5.54 6.43
CA LEU A 381 11.59 5.71 6.11
C LEU A 381 11.80 5.83 4.60
N GLU A 382 11.27 4.89 3.82
CA GLU A 382 11.40 4.88 2.36
C GLU A 382 10.74 6.10 1.73
N GLY A 383 9.49 6.41 2.11
CA GLY A 383 8.78 7.58 1.59
C GLY A 383 9.50 8.89 1.87
N ARG A 384 9.98 9.08 3.10
CA ARG A 384 10.75 10.25 3.50
C ARG A 384 12.07 10.36 2.74
N THR A 385 12.84 9.28 2.70
CA THR A 385 14.15 9.25 2.01
C THR A 385 13.98 9.48 0.51
N ALA A 386 13.01 8.81 -0.12
CA ALA A 386 12.76 8.93 -1.55
C ALA A 386 12.35 10.36 -1.95
N LEU A 387 11.42 10.97 -1.21
CA LEU A 387 10.96 12.33 -1.50
C LEU A 387 12.06 13.36 -1.25
N ALA A 388 12.83 13.21 -0.15
CA ALA A 388 13.95 14.10 0.15
C ALA A 388 15.02 14.04 -0.94
N ALA A 389 15.42 12.84 -1.37
CA ALA A 389 16.42 12.66 -2.43
C ALA A 389 15.95 13.30 -3.75
N LEU A 390 14.72 13.05 -4.19
CA LEU A 390 14.16 13.66 -5.40
C LEU A 390 14.16 15.19 -5.34
N LEU A 391 13.67 15.77 -4.24
CA LEU A 391 13.54 17.22 -4.10
C LEU A 391 14.89 17.93 -3.95
N HIS A 392 15.88 17.25 -3.37
CA HIS A 392 17.25 17.76 -3.22
C HIS A 392 18.02 17.68 -4.55
N ARG A 393 17.99 16.50 -5.18
CA ARG A 393 18.80 16.22 -6.39
C ARG A 393 18.19 16.81 -7.67
N LEU A 394 16.86 16.97 -7.72
CA LEU A 394 16.10 17.45 -8.89
C LEU A 394 15.18 18.61 -8.47
N PRO A 395 15.75 19.78 -8.11
CA PRO A 395 14.97 20.88 -7.53
C PRO A 395 13.95 21.50 -8.51
N ASP A 396 14.20 21.41 -9.81
CA ASP A 396 13.35 21.91 -10.89
C ASP A 396 12.44 20.84 -11.52
N LEU A 397 12.32 19.68 -10.88
CA LEU A 397 11.47 18.56 -11.30
C LEU A 397 10.06 19.03 -11.66
N ARG A 398 9.56 18.70 -12.86
CA ARG A 398 8.22 19.06 -13.34
C ARG A 398 7.58 17.94 -14.14
N LEU A 399 6.26 17.97 -14.26
CA LEU A 399 5.54 17.00 -15.09
C LEU A 399 5.87 17.24 -16.58
N ALA A 400 6.17 16.15 -17.30
CA ALA A 400 6.36 16.14 -18.75
C ALA A 400 5.07 15.80 -19.52
N ALA A 401 3.95 15.62 -18.83
CA ALA A 401 2.64 15.31 -19.42
C ALA A 401 1.51 16.08 -18.72
N ASP A 402 0.40 16.28 -19.42
CA ASP A 402 -0.82 16.83 -18.83
C ASP A 402 -1.32 15.88 -17.72
N PRO A 403 -1.52 16.38 -16.48
CA PRO A 403 -2.05 15.57 -15.36
C PRO A 403 -3.34 14.81 -15.68
N GLY A 404 -4.21 15.35 -16.53
CA GLY A 404 -5.47 14.73 -16.95
C GLY A 404 -5.29 13.53 -17.89
N THR A 405 -4.11 13.35 -18.47
CA THR A 405 -3.79 12.21 -19.35
C THR A 405 -3.15 11.04 -18.61
N LEU A 406 -2.73 11.24 -17.37
CA LEU A 406 -2.09 10.19 -16.58
C LEU A 406 -3.10 9.14 -16.16
N HIS A 407 -2.75 7.89 -16.38
CA HIS A 407 -3.60 6.75 -16.06
C HIS A 407 -3.21 6.12 -14.72
N ARG A 408 -4.22 5.79 -13.92
CA ARG A 408 -4.02 4.96 -12.74
C ARG A 408 -4.03 3.48 -13.09
N ARG A 409 -3.34 2.67 -12.30
CA ARG A 409 -3.42 1.22 -12.39
C ARG A 409 -4.81 0.76 -11.99
N GLY A 410 -5.37 -0.20 -12.74
CA GLY A 410 -6.64 -0.80 -12.36
C GLY A 410 -6.46 -1.69 -11.14
N GLY A 411 -7.41 -1.62 -10.21
CA GLY A 411 -7.45 -2.43 -9.00
C GLY A 411 -8.55 -1.94 -8.08
N LEU A 412 -8.98 -2.77 -7.15
CA LEU A 412 -10.00 -2.40 -6.16
C LEU A 412 -9.36 -1.81 -4.89
N ILE A 413 -8.21 -2.37 -4.49
CA ILE A 413 -7.57 -2.08 -3.20
C ILE A 413 -6.48 -1.01 -3.36
N MET A 414 -5.68 -1.14 -4.42
CA MET A 414 -4.49 -0.30 -4.61
C MET A 414 -4.78 0.88 -5.52
N ARG A 415 -4.23 2.04 -5.15
CA ARG A 415 -4.31 3.28 -5.90
C ARG A 415 -2.91 3.78 -6.26
N GLY A 416 -2.57 3.80 -7.54
CA GLY A 416 -1.26 4.24 -8.01
C GLY A 416 -1.27 4.60 -9.49
N LEU A 417 -0.28 5.36 -9.93
CA LEU A 417 -0.07 5.73 -11.32
C LEU A 417 0.56 4.58 -12.11
N ARG A 418 0.24 4.51 -13.39
CA ARG A 418 0.93 3.60 -14.33
C ARG A 418 2.31 4.13 -14.67
N THR A 419 2.38 5.41 -15.00
CA THR A 419 3.58 6.15 -15.42
C THR A 419 3.54 7.53 -14.78
N LEU A 420 4.69 8.13 -14.54
CA LEU A 420 4.84 9.51 -14.10
C LEU A 420 6.00 10.14 -14.87
N PRO A 421 5.76 10.55 -16.13
CA PRO A 421 6.79 11.20 -16.94
C PRO A 421 7.10 12.58 -16.38
N VAL A 422 8.39 12.82 -16.18
CA VAL A 422 8.91 14.08 -15.65
C VAL A 422 10.08 14.56 -16.48
N GLU A 423 10.36 15.85 -16.38
CA GLU A 423 11.53 16.51 -16.93
C GLU A 423 12.19 17.39 -15.87
N PHE A 424 13.49 17.59 -16.00
CA PHE A 424 14.34 18.36 -15.08
C PHE A 424 15.61 18.78 -15.82
N THR A 425 16.41 19.66 -15.21
CA THR A 425 17.73 20.01 -15.76
C THR A 425 18.66 18.79 -15.66
N PRO A 426 19.27 18.34 -16.78
CA PRO A 426 20.24 17.24 -16.75
C PRO A 426 21.40 17.55 -15.77
N ALA A 427 21.77 16.57 -14.94
CA ALA A 427 22.96 16.69 -14.11
C ALA A 427 24.22 16.46 -14.96
N GLU A 428 25.27 17.27 -14.77
CA GLU A 428 26.57 17.02 -15.37
C GLU A 428 27.26 15.83 -14.66
N ALA A 429 28.13 15.11 -15.37
CA ALA A 429 28.77 13.90 -14.82
C ALA A 429 29.59 14.18 -13.52
N ASP A 430 30.08 15.40 -13.38
CA ASP A 430 30.86 15.84 -12.20
C ASP A 430 29.97 16.11 -10.96
N ASP A 431 28.67 16.34 -11.13
CA ASP A 431 27.70 16.60 -10.07
C ASP A 431 27.12 15.30 -9.45
N LEU A 432 27.37 14.15 -10.09
CA LEU A 432 26.81 12.84 -9.68
C LEU A 432 27.46 12.26 -8.42
N HIS A 433 28.58 12.83 -7.95
CA HIS A 433 29.31 12.40 -6.75
C HIS A 433 29.19 13.39 -5.58
N GLY A 434 28.16 14.21 -5.56
CA GLY A 434 27.87 15.16 -4.48
C GLY A 434 27.79 14.48 -3.13
N GLY A 435 28.59 14.96 -2.17
CA GLY A 435 28.81 14.39 -0.86
C GLY A 435 27.56 14.21 0.01
N PRO A 436 27.70 13.52 1.15
CA PRO A 436 26.57 13.16 2.01
C PRO A 436 25.88 14.41 2.58
N VAL A 437 24.55 14.43 2.46
CA VAL A 437 23.67 15.37 3.18
C VAL A 437 23.31 14.78 4.53
#